data_e02d838f9fa1c59b109feebea9eb0863
#
_entry.id   e02d838f9fa1c59b109feebea9eb0863
#
_cell.length_a   1.000
_cell.length_b   1.000
_cell.length_c   1.000
_cell.angle_alpha   90.00
_cell.angle_beta   90.00
_cell.angle_gamma   90.00
#
_symmetry.space_group_name_H-M   'P 1'
#
loop_
_entity.id
_entity.type
_entity.pdbx_description
1 polymer ?
#
loop_
_entity_poly.entity_id
_entity_poly.type
_entity_poly.pdbx_seq_one_letter_code
_entity_poly.pdbx_strand_id
1 'polypeptide(L)'
;MKTKIDLWDVTFNIILRLDSIERLENIIASITFLNRHFNTNVTVWECSYRDNGFLKKLLDNARVSYVFKQDDDPILFRTHYLNQMIQETTTPIVSIWDTDVIAPVNQIIDAVNLLRLQEADFVYPYDKLFLDTSIIIRNLYLESEDISLLMNNTKKMKQMYPPKPVGGAFFCNLKAYKESGLENEKFYGWGMEDGERYCWWEKMGYRIKRIDGPLFHLSHPRGINSDMHHPDQHVIKMREFKAANRFTKKVGTDV
;
A
#
# COMPACT_ATOMS: atom_id res chain seq x y z
N MET A 1 0.59 10.89 -27.50
CA MET A 1 0.70 10.47 -26.08
C MET A 1 -0.52 11.00 -25.34
N LYS A 2 -1.21 10.20 -24.52
CA LYS A 2 -2.25 10.74 -23.64
C LYS A 2 -1.59 11.66 -22.60
N THR A 3 -2.19 12.82 -22.33
CA THR A 3 -1.71 13.75 -21.30
C THR A 3 -1.78 13.04 -19.94
N LYS A 4 -0.67 13.03 -19.21
CA LYS A 4 -0.65 12.49 -17.84
C LYS A 4 -1.43 13.42 -16.89
N ILE A 5 -2.00 12.82 -15.88
CA ILE A 5 -2.78 13.53 -14.85
C ILE A 5 -1.83 14.01 -13.76
N ASP A 6 -1.97 15.28 -13.34
CA ASP A 6 -1.07 15.89 -12.36
C ASP A 6 -1.45 15.50 -10.93
N LEU A 7 -0.51 14.81 -10.28
CA LEU A 7 -0.53 14.39 -8.88
C LEU A 7 0.80 14.77 -8.19
N TRP A 8 1.35 15.96 -8.48
CA TRP A 8 2.62 16.42 -7.92
C TRP A 8 2.60 16.57 -6.40
N ASP A 9 1.43 16.74 -5.83
CA ASP A 9 1.16 16.82 -4.41
C ASP A 9 1.03 15.44 -3.72
N VAL A 10 1.26 14.36 -4.47
CA VAL A 10 1.17 12.98 -4.00
C VAL A 10 2.51 12.28 -4.08
N THR A 11 2.87 11.53 -3.05
CA THR A 11 3.98 10.55 -3.07
C THR A 11 3.42 9.15 -2.85
N PHE A 12 3.71 8.25 -3.79
CA PHE A 12 3.48 6.81 -3.62
C PHE A 12 4.70 6.20 -2.91
N ASN A 13 4.50 5.69 -1.71
CA ASN A 13 5.52 5.07 -0.88
C ASN A 13 5.41 3.56 -1.00
N ILE A 14 6.46 2.92 -1.51
CA ILE A 14 6.52 1.48 -1.79
C ILE A 14 7.71 0.90 -1.06
N ILE A 15 7.46 -0.08 -0.19
CA ILE A 15 8.50 -0.84 0.48
C ILE A 15 8.49 -2.26 -0.03
N LEU A 16 9.68 -2.79 -0.29
CA LEU A 16 9.80 -4.19 -0.69
C LEU A 16 11.05 -4.85 -0.12
N ARG A 17 11.00 -6.18 -0.08
CA ARG A 17 12.15 -7.07 -0.10
C ARG A 17 12.08 -7.86 -1.40
N LEU A 18 13.14 -7.79 -2.18
CA LEU A 18 13.18 -8.47 -3.47
C LEU A 18 13.62 -9.93 -3.25
N ASP A 19 12.66 -10.83 -3.16
CA ASP A 19 12.84 -12.24 -2.84
C ASP A 19 12.38 -13.20 -3.96
N SER A 20 11.79 -12.68 -5.03
CA SER A 20 11.39 -13.47 -6.21
C SER A 20 11.35 -12.64 -7.49
N ILE A 21 11.37 -13.34 -8.64
CA ILE A 21 11.27 -12.69 -9.94
C ILE A 21 9.87 -12.08 -10.15
N GLU A 22 8.85 -12.74 -9.67
CA GLU A 22 7.47 -12.26 -9.78
C GLU A 22 7.29 -10.95 -9.01
N ARG A 23 7.94 -10.79 -7.85
CA ARG A 23 7.89 -9.54 -7.10
C ARG A 23 8.64 -8.42 -7.82
N LEU A 24 9.76 -8.74 -8.50
CA LEU A 24 10.46 -7.80 -9.37
C LEU A 24 9.59 -7.34 -10.53
N GLU A 25 8.94 -8.27 -11.22
CA GLU A 25 8.05 -7.96 -12.35
C GLU A 25 6.84 -7.15 -11.88
N ASN A 26 6.26 -7.48 -10.73
CA ASN A 26 5.10 -6.79 -10.19
C ASN A 26 5.41 -5.33 -9.84
N ILE A 27 6.54 -5.06 -9.15
CA ILE A 27 6.89 -3.67 -8.84
C ILE A 27 7.18 -2.86 -10.09
N ILE A 28 7.83 -3.44 -11.10
CA ILE A 28 8.07 -2.77 -12.37
C ILE A 28 6.73 -2.43 -13.03
N ALA A 29 5.80 -3.37 -13.08
CA ALA A 29 4.48 -3.16 -13.66
C ALA A 29 3.68 -2.08 -12.91
N SER A 30 3.70 -2.11 -11.57
CA SER A 30 3.02 -1.11 -10.73
C SER A 30 3.59 0.29 -10.98
N ILE A 31 4.92 0.45 -10.98
CA ILE A 31 5.58 1.75 -11.23
C ILE A 31 5.36 2.22 -12.66
N THR A 32 5.43 1.30 -13.63
CA THR A 32 5.15 1.62 -15.05
C THR A 32 3.71 2.14 -15.20
N PHE A 33 2.75 1.49 -14.55
CA PHE A 33 1.36 1.93 -14.53
C PHE A 33 1.23 3.34 -13.96
N LEU A 34 1.80 3.61 -12.78
CA LEU A 34 1.77 4.93 -12.15
C LEU A 34 2.41 5.99 -13.05
N ASN A 35 3.60 5.73 -13.57
CA ASN A 35 4.34 6.67 -14.43
C ASN A 35 3.68 6.90 -15.80
N ARG A 36 2.92 5.94 -16.32
CA ARG A 36 2.17 6.09 -17.57
C ARG A 36 1.00 7.05 -17.43
N HIS A 37 0.32 7.02 -16.30
CA HIS A 37 -0.94 7.74 -16.11
C HIS A 37 -0.77 9.06 -15.36
N PHE A 38 0.23 9.17 -14.48
CA PHE A 38 0.35 10.30 -13.57
C PHE A 38 1.70 11.02 -13.66
N ASN A 39 1.66 12.32 -13.45
CA ASN A 39 2.80 13.13 -13.03
C ASN A 39 2.80 13.14 -11.49
N THR A 40 3.55 12.24 -10.87
CA THR A 40 3.55 12.04 -9.41
C THR A 40 4.95 11.72 -8.90
N ASN A 41 5.11 11.65 -7.59
CA ASN A 41 6.33 11.20 -6.94
C ASN A 41 6.18 9.73 -6.54
N VAL A 42 7.18 8.93 -6.81
CA VAL A 42 7.25 7.53 -6.37
C VAL A 42 8.53 7.34 -5.58
N THR A 43 8.41 6.86 -4.34
CA THR A 43 9.56 6.52 -3.50
C THR A 43 9.55 5.02 -3.26
N VAL A 44 10.67 4.37 -3.55
CA VAL A 44 10.85 2.93 -3.40
C VAL A 44 11.99 2.67 -2.42
N TRP A 45 11.70 1.96 -1.34
CA TRP A 45 12.72 1.45 -0.44
C TRP A 45 12.84 -0.06 -0.59
N GLU A 46 14.01 -0.50 -1.04
CA GLU A 46 14.38 -1.91 -1.04
C GLU A 46 15.11 -2.24 0.27
N CYS A 47 14.48 -3.05 1.12
CA CYS A 47 15.02 -3.48 2.41
C CYS A 47 15.52 -4.93 2.29
N SER A 48 16.80 -5.12 2.05
CA SER A 48 17.39 -6.43 1.79
C SER A 48 18.80 -6.52 2.38
N TYR A 49 19.29 -7.75 2.58
CA TYR A 49 20.62 -7.95 3.14
C TYR A 49 21.74 -7.55 2.17
N ARG A 50 21.47 -7.51 0.87
CA ARG A 50 22.45 -7.15 -0.17
C ARG A 50 21.79 -6.32 -1.27
N ASP A 51 22.43 -5.20 -1.59
CA ASP A 51 22.13 -4.44 -2.81
C ASP A 51 22.74 -5.17 -4.02
N ASN A 52 21.88 -5.65 -4.90
CA ASN A 52 22.32 -6.28 -6.15
C ASN A 52 22.30 -5.29 -7.34
N GLY A 53 21.82 -4.08 -7.14
CA GLY A 53 21.75 -3.00 -8.15
C GLY A 53 20.75 -3.21 -9.28
N PHE A 54 20.03 -4.33 -9.34
CA PHE A 54 19.10 -4.61 -10.44
C PHE A 54 17.89 -3.69 -10.39
N LEU A 55 17.25 -3.60 -9.25
CA LEU A 55 16.03 -2.80 -9.11
C LEU A 55 16.31 -1.33 -9.39
N LYS A 56 17.38 -0.77 -8.82
CA LYS A 56 17.79 0.62 -9.10
C LYS A 56 17.95 0.88 -10.59
N LYS A 57 18.66 -0.01 -11.30
CA LYS A 57 18.89 0.13 -12.73
C LYS A 57 17.62 0.03 -13.57
N LEU A 58 16.67 -0.84 -13.17
CA LEU A 58 15.38 -1.00 -13.85
C LEU A 58 14.42 0.15 -13.57
N LEU A 59 14.55 0.78 -12.41
CA LEU A 59 13.76 1.95 -12.00
C LEU A 59 14.44 3.28 -12.35
N ASP A 60 15.50 3.28 -13.14
CA ASP A 60 16.23 4.50 -13.54
C ASP A 60 15.31 5.44 -14.34
N ASN A 61 14.51 6.18 -13.58
CA ASN A 61 13.53 7.12 -14.03
C ASN A 61 13.61 8.35 -13.10
N ALA A 62 13.69 9.53 -13.69
CA ALA A 62 13.82 10.80 -12.97
C ALA A 62 12.69 11.09 -11.95
N ARG A 63 11.60 10.31 -11.96
CA ARG A 63 10.44 10.47 -11.06
C ARG A 63 10.35 9.39 -9.99
N VAL A 64 11.30 8.45 -9.95
CA VAL A 64 11.37 7.40 -8.93
C VAL A 64 12.57 7.68 -8.04
N SER A 65 12.33 7.91 -6.77
CA SER A 65 13.36 7.98 -5.74
C SER A 65 13.58 6.57 -5.20
N TYR A 66 14.71 5.97 -5.53
CA TYR A 66 15.08 4.65 -5.04
C TYR A 66 16.08 4.76 -3.89
N VAL A 67 15.81 4.05 -2.80
CA VAL A 67 16.70 3.94 -1.64
C VAL A 67 16.90 2.46 -1.29
N PHE A 68 18.16 2.06 -1.15
CA PHE A 68 18.49 0.76 -0.56
C PHE A 68 18.70 0.92 0.94
N LYS A 69 18.04 0.07 1.72
CA LYS A 69 18.23 -0.08 3.17
C LYS A 69 18.79 -1.47 3.45
N GLN A 70 20.01 -1.54 3.97
CA GLN A 70 20.54 -2.83 4.39
C GLN A 70 19.75 -3.36 5.57
N ASP A 71 19.27 -4.59 5.45
CA ASP A 71 18.48 -5.27 6.45
C ASP A 71 18.82 -6.76 6.46
N ASP A 72 19.55 -7.18 7.49
CA ASP A 72 20.03 -8.55 7.66
C ASP A 72 18.98 -9.46 8.33
N ASP A 73 17.86 -8.90 8.79
CA ASP A 73 16.75 -9.67 9.33
C ASP A 73 16.06 -10.46 8.19
N PRO A 74 15.84 -11.77 8.33
CA PRO A 74 15.11 -12.54 7.32
C PRO A 74 13.65 -12.07 7.13
N ILE A 75 13.06 -11.45 8.15
CA ILE A 75 11.68 -10.95 8.14
C ILE A 75 11.68 -9.43 7.91
N LEU A 76 10.98 -8.97 6.89
CA LEU A 76 10.83 -7.53 6.63
C LEU A 76 10.03 -6.86 7.74
N PHE A 77 10.66 -5.92 8.44
CA PHE A 77 9.98 -5.10 9.44
C PHE A 77 9.27 -3.91 8.78
N ARG A 78 8.20 -4.22 8.03
CA ARG A 78 7.49 -3.29 7.15
C ARG A 78 7.01 -2.02 7.87
N THR A 79 6.39 -2.15 9.04
CA THR A 79 5.85 -1.02 9.82
C THR A 79 6.94 -0.04 10.23
N HIS A 80 8.10 -0.52 10.64
CA HIS A 80 9.25 0.30 11.01
C HIS A 80 9.79 1.10 9.81
N TYR A 81 10.02 0.45 8.68
CA TYR A 81 10.52 1.14 7.49
C TYR A 81 9.49 2.11 6.89
N LEU A 82 8.19 1.79 6.96
CA LEU A 82 7.13 2.72 6.56
C LEU A 82 7.17 4.00 7.40
N ASN A 83 7.31 3.88 8.72
CA ASN A 83 7.41 5.03 9.60
C ASN A 83 8.59 5.92 9.25
N GLN A 84 9.77 5.34 9.00
CA GLN A 84 10.94 6.11 8.56
C GLN A 84 10.69 6.81 7.21
N MET A 85 10.14 6.09 6.22
CA MET A 85 9.85 6.62 4.89
C MET A 85 8.87 7.79 4.95
N ILE A 86 7.83 7.70 5.78
CA ILE A 86 6.84 8.77 5.95
C ILE A 86 7.43 10.01 6.65
N GLN A 87 8.41 9.84 7.52
CA GLN A 87 9.11 11.00 8.10
C GLN A 87 9.90 11.79 7.05
N GLU A 88 10.45 11.12 6.03
CA GLU A 88 11.18 11.74 4.93
C GLU A 88 10.26 12.31 3.84
N THR A 89 8.97 11.92 3.82
CA THR A 89 8.00 12.39 2.83
C THR A 89 7.55 13.82 3.12
N THR A 90 7.51 14.65 2.08
CA THR A 90 7.19 16.10 2.18
C THR A 90 5.91 16.52 1.47
N THR A 91 5.37 15.70 0.57
CA THR A 91 4.11 16.01 -0.12
C THR A 91 2.93 15.96 0.84
N PRO A 92 1.91 16.82 0.65
CA PRO A 92 0.76 16.88 1.56
C PRO A 92 -0.12 15.62 1.54
N ILE A 93 -0.11 14.89 0.43
CA ILE A 93 -0.83 13.62 0.27
C ILE A 93 0.19 12.51 0.09
N VAL A 94 -0.01 11.42 0.79
CA VAL A 94 0.81 10.21 0.65
C VAL A 94 -0.06 9.00 0.34
N SER A 95 0.50 8.07 -0.41
CA SER A 95 -0.06 6.74 -0.58
C SER A 95 0.91 5.72 -0.01
N ILE A 96 0.41 4.78 0.77
CA ILE A 96 1.08 3.50 1.00
C ILE A 96 0.55 2.56 -0.07
N TRP A 97 1.47 2.02 -0.85
CA TRP A 97 1.15 1.25 -2.04
C TRP A 97 1.98 -0.03 -2.07
N ASP A 98 1.33 -1.18 -2.12
CA ASP A 98 2.06 -2.44 -2.19
C ASP A 98 2.68 -2.65 -3.59
N THR A 99 3.72 -3.46 -3.65
CA THR A 99 4.55 -3.69 -4.85
C THR A 99 3.79 -4.28 -6.03
N ASP A 100 2.64 -4.88 -5.75
CA ASP A 100 1.93 -5.83 -6.59
C ASP A 100 0.45 -5.46 -6.76
N VAL A 101 0.09 -4.20 -6.53
CA VAL A 101 -1.30 -3.76 -6.69
C VAL A 101 -1.49 -2.78 -7.85
N ILE A 102 -2.63 -2.90 -8.50
CA ILE A 102 -3.10 -2.00 -9.55
C ILE A 102 -4.54 -1.58 -9.22
N ALA A 103 -4.81 -0.28 -9.27
CA ALA A 103 -6.15 0.27 -9.16
C ALA A 103 -6.53 1.05 -10.43
N PRO A 104 -7.80 1.07 -10.83
CA PRO A 104 -8.27 1.92 -11.94
C PRO A 104 -7.90 3.39 -11.74
N VAL A 105 -7.52 4.04 -12.83
CA VAL A 105 -7.02 5.43 -12.83
C VAL A 105 -8.01 6.39 -12.18
N ASN A 106 -9.30 6.27 -12.49
CA ASN A 106 -10.35 7.10 -11.90
C ASN A 106 -10.45 6.93 -10.39
N GLN A 107 -10.29 5.70 -9.86
CA GLN A 107 -10.33 5.45 -8.42
C GLN A 107 -9.18 6.16 -7.68
N ILE A 108 -7.99 6.21 -8.27
CA ILE A 108 -6.85 6.95 -7.74
C ILE A 108 -7.13 8.46 -7.73
N ILE A 109 -7.68 9.00 -8.83
CA ILE A 109 -8.04 10.41 -8.96
C ILE A 109 -9.08 10.78 -7.91
N ASP A 110 -10.14 9.99 -7.79
CA ASP A 110 -11.24 10.25 -6.85
C ASP A 110 -10.75 10.20 -5.41
N ALA A 111 -9.87 9.25 -5.07
CA ALA A 111 -9.24 9.16 -3.75
C ALA A 111 -8.43 10.43 -3.42
N VAL A 112 -7.60 10.88 -4.34
CA VAL A 112 -6.79 12.11 -4.16
C VAL A 112 -7.68 13.35 -4.06
N ASN A 113 -8.73 13.44 -4.87
CA ASN A 113 -9.64 14.58 -4.84
C ASN A 113 -10.39 14.70 -3.50
N LEU A 114 -10.82 13.60 -2.88
CA LEU A 114 -11.43 13.63 -1.54
C LEU A 114 -10.47 14.21 -0.48
N LEU A 115 -9.16 13.93 -0.60
CA LEU A 115 -8.15 14.48 0.31
C LEU A 115 -7.87 15.96 0.02
N ARG A 116 -7.77 16.36 -1.27
CA ARG A 116 -7.58 17.75 -1.68
C ARG A 116 -8.74 18.64 -1.23
N LEU A 117 -9.97 18.12 -1.30
CA LEU A 117 -11.18 18.81 -0.85
C LEU A 117 -11.38 18.74 0.67
N GLN A 118 -10.48 18.09 1.39
CA GLN A 118 -10.57 17.87 2.84
C GLN A 118 -11.85 17.17 3.27
N GLU A 119 -12.42 16.32 2.42
CA GLU A 119 -13.60 15.51 2.71
C GLU A 119 -13.26 14.19 3.42
N ALA A 120 -11.99 13.80 3.42
CA ALA A 120 -11.47 12.63 4.09
C ALA A 120 -10.07 12.89 4.66
N ASP A 121 -9.67 12.09 5.63
CA ASP A 121 -8.31 12.06 6.18
C ASP A 121 -7.55 10.85 5.63
N PHE A 122 -8.27 9.74 5.39
CA PHE A 122 -7.78 8.49 4.81
C PHE A 122 -8.75 7.98 3.75
N VAL A 123 -8.24 7.50 2.62
CA VAL A 123 -9.07 7.00 1.51
C VAL A 123 -8.48 5.71 0.96
N TYR A 124 -9.29 4.65 0.94
CA TYR A 124 -8.98 3.44 0.19
C TYR A 124 -9.42 3.62 -1.27
N PRO A 125 -8.53 3.43 -2.26
CA PRO A 125 -8.89 3.58 -3.68
C PRO A 125 -9.73 2.42 -4.22
N TYR A 126 -10.39 1.67 -3.34
CA TYR A 126 -11.25 0.53 -3.67
C TYR A 126 -12.28 0.27 -2.55
N ASP A 127 -13.36 -0.45 -2.88
CA ASP A 127 -14.33 -0.93 -1.88
C ASP A 127 -14.71 -2.39 -2.14
N LYS A 128 -14.66 -3.21 -1.10
CA LYS A 128 -15.05 -4.64 -1.07
C LYS A 128 -14.24 -5.59 -1.94
N LEU A 129 -13.83 -5.18 -3.14
CA LEU A 129 -13.18 -6.04 -4.11
C LEU A 129 -11.64 -5.86 -4.06
N PHE A 130 -10.96 -6.78 -3.39
CA PHE A 130 -9.51 -6.94 -3.48
C PHE A 130 -9.24 -8.29 -4.15
N LEU A 131 -8.84 -8.25 -5.41
CA LEU A 131 -8.89 -9.40 -6.31
C LEU A 131 -7.48 -9.90 -6.65
N ASP A 132 -7.19 -11.14 -6.25
CA ASP A 132 -5.95 -11.83 -6.61
C ASP A 132 -6.06 -12.37 -8.04
N THR A 133 -5.19 -11.94 -8.93
CA THR A 133 -5.14 -12.44 -10.30
C THR A 133 -4.69 -13.91 -10.30
N SER A 134 -5.13 -14.70 -11.28
CA SER A 134 -4.41 -15.93 -11.58
C SER A 134 -3.06 -15.60 -12.23
N ILE A 135 -2.11 -16.54 -12.18
CA ILE A 135 -0.82 -16.37 -12.87
C ILE A 135 -0.99 -16.08 -14.37
N ILE A 136 -2.02 -16.65 -14.99
CA ILE A 136 -2.34 -16.42 -16.41
C ILE A 136 -2.79 -14.99 -16.63
N ILE A 137 -3.74 -14.49 -15.84
CA ILE A 137 -4.25 -13.12 -15.98
C ILE A 137 -3.14 -12.12 -15.67
N ARG A 138 -2.31 -12.40 -14.63
CA ARG A 138 -1.13 -11.59 -14.33
C ARG A 138 -0.20 -11.48 -15.53
N ASN A 139 0.21 -12.60 -16.12
CA ASN A 139 1.15 -12.59 -17.24
C ASN A 139 0.58 -11.86 -18.46
N LEU A 140 -0.68 -12.08 -18.78
CA LEU A 140 -1.36 -11.32 -19.85
C LEU A 140 -1.42 -9.82 -19.57
N TYR A 141 -1.59 -9.43 -18.30
CA TYR A 141 -1.52 -8.02 -17.91
C TYR A 141 -0.09 -7.46 -18.05
N LEU A 142 0.93 -8.20 -17.64
CA LEU A 142 2.33 -7.77 -17.79
C LEU A 142 2.72 -7.55 -19.25
N GLU A 143 2.20 -8.36 -20.16
CA GLU A 143 2.44 -8.22 -21.61
C GLU A 143 1.68 -7.05 -22.24
N SER A 144 0.42 -6.85 -21.85
CA SER A 144 -0.45 -5.85 -22.47
C SER A 144 -0.38 -4.48 -21.79
N GLU A 145 -0.11 -4.46 -20.48
CA GLU A 145 -0.22 -3.31 -19.58
C GLU A 145 -1.59 -2.60 -19.68
N ASP A 146 -2.61 -3.34 -20.08
CA ASP A 146 -3.97 -2.84 -20.26
C ASP A 146 -4.87 -3.23 -19.08
N ILE A 147 -5.25 -2.23 -18.27
CA ILE A 147 -6.12 -2.42 -17.13
C ILE A 147 -7.51 -2.95 -17.50
N SER A 148 -7.95 -2.76 -18.73
CA SER A 148 -9.23 -3.30 -19.21
C SER A 148 -9.24 -4.83 -19.17
N LEU A 149 -8.09 -5.47 -19.35
CA LEU A 149 -7.93 -6.91 -19.19
C LEU A 149 -8.26 -7.35 -17.75
N LEU A 150 -7.79 -6.62 -16.75
CA LEU A 150 -8.11 -6.90 -15.35
C LEU A 150 -9.59 -6.67 -15.07
N MET A 151 -10.13 -5.52 -15.50
CA MET A 151 -11.53 -5.15 -15.31
C MET A 151 -12.51 -6.18 -15.93
N ASN A 152 -12.22 -6.66 -17.12
CA ASN A 152 -13.07 -7.61 -17.85
C ASN A 152 -13.01 -9.05 -17.30
N ASN A 153 -12.02 -9.36 -16.46
CA ASN A 153 -11.82 -10.69 -15.90
C ASN A 153 -12.05 -10.79 -14.38
N THR A 154 -12.65 -9.82 -13.75
CA THR A 154 -12.88 -9.78 -12.28
C THR A 154 -13.55 -11.04 -11.74
N LYS A 155 -14.53 -11.62 -12.48
CA LYS A 155 -15.23 -12.85 -12.10
C LYS A 155 -14.35 -14.11 -12.11
N LYS A 156 -13.15 -14.04 -12.71
CA LYS A 156 -12.18 -15.15 -12.78
C LYS A 156 -11.08 -15.01 -11.72
N MET A 157 -11.13 -13.98 -10.91
CA MET A 157 -10.15 -13.70 -9.87
C MET A 157 -10.67 -14.11 -8.49
N LYS A 158 -9.75 -14.42 -7.59
CA LYS A 158 -10.08 -14.80 -6.21
C LYS A 158 -10.20 -13.55 -5.34
N GLN A 159 -11.31 -13.42 -4.60
CA GLN A 159 -11.45 -12.38 -3.58
C GLN A 159 -10.49 -12.62 -2.41
N MET A 160 -9.74 -11.59 -2.05
CA MET A 160 -8.86 -11.58 -0.88
C MET A 160 -9.53 -10.87 0.30
N TYR A 161 -9.36 -11.40 1.50
CA TYR A 161 -9.73 -10.77 2.77
C TYR A 161 -11.16 -10.18 2.85
N PRO A 162 -12.22 -10.93 2.45
CA PRO A 162 -13.59 -10.44 2.59
C PRO A 162 -13.98 -10.30 4.07
N PRO A 163 -15.01 -9.47 4.43
CA PRO A 163 -15.84 -8.71 3.51
C PRO A 163 -15.32 -7.29 3.21
N LYS A 164 -14.41 -6.76 4.01
CA LYS A 164 -13.90 -5.38 3.89
C LYS A 164 -12.38 -5.37 3.99
N PRO A 165 -11.66 -5.68 2.92
CA PRO A 165 -10.20 -5.63 2.92
C PRO A 165 -9.71 -4.20 3.18
N VAL A 166 -8.57 -4.10 3.88
CA VAL A 166 -7.94 -2.82 4.29
C VAL A 166 -6.45 -2.78 3.98
N GLY A 167 -5.94 -3.78 3.25
CA GLY A 167 -4.55 -3.85 2.79
C GLY A 167 -4.37 -3.39 1.35
N GLY A 168 -3.16 -3.51 0.85
CA GLY A 168 -2.75 -3.29 -0.53
C GLY A 168 -2.48 -1.83 -0.87
N ALA A 169 -3.44 -0.93 -0.65
CA ALA A 169 -3.27 0.49 -0.95
C ALA A 169 -4.21 1.39 -0.14
N PHE A 170 -3.70 2.53 0.28
CA PHE A 170 -4.51 3.65 0.76
C PHE A 170 -3.82 4.99 0.49
N PHE A 171 -4.60 6.06 0.48
CA PHE A 171 -4.15 7.44 0.43
C PHE A 171 -4.51 8.15 1.72
N CYS A 172 -3.70 9.11 2.14
CA CYS A 172 -4.00 9.91 3.32
C CYS A 172 -3.39 11.31 3.25
N ASN A 173 -3.93 12.20 4.06
CA ASN A 173 -3.29 13.45 4.37
C ASN A 173 -2.05 13.15 5.25
N LEU A 174 -0.87 13.62 4.85
CA LEU A 174 0.39 13.37 5.56
C LEU A 174 0.33 13.83 7.03
N LYS A 175 -0.29 15.00 7.28
CA LYS A 175 -0.43 15.52 8.63
C LYS A 175 -1.31 14.61 9.49
N ALA A 176 -2.48 14.22 8.98
CA ALA A 176 -3.38 13.30 9.68
C ALA A 176 -2.72 11.96 9.97
N TYR A 177 -1.91 11.43 9.03
CA TYR A 177 -1.20 10.18 9.23
C TYR A 177 -0.13 10.30 10.32
N LYS A 178 0.66 11.36 10.35
CA LYS A 178 1.63 11.62 11.44
C LYS A 178 0.93 11.82 12.79
N GLU A 179 -0.15 12.56 12.83
CA GLU A 179 -0.94 12.79 14.05
C GLU A 179 -1.67 11.53 14.56
N SER A 180 -1.98 10.58 13.68
CA SER A 180 -2.58 9.29 14.07
C SER A 180 -1.60 8.35 14.77
N GLY A 181 -0.30 8.67 14.76
CA GLY A 181 0.75 7.86 15.37
C GLY A 181 1.46 6.92 14.38
N LEU A 182 1.15 7.00 13.08
CA LEU A 182 1.74 6.18 12.02
C LEU A 182 1.43 4.68 12.17
N GLU A 183 2.37 3.81 11.75
CA GLU A 183 2.24 2.36 11.90
C GLU A 183 2.64 1.92 13.30
N ASN A 184 1.90 0.97 13.86
CA ASN A 184 2.26 0.36 15.14
C ASN A 184 3.40 -0.65 14.95
N GLU A 185 4.63 -0.28 15.39
CA GLU A 185 5.82 -1.10 15.23
C GLU A 185 5.84 -2.39 16.07
N LYS A 186 4.82 -2.65 16.89
CA LYS A 186 4.65 -3.96 17.50
C LYS A 186 4.19 -5.04 16.50
N PHE A 187 3.81 -4.63 15.29
CA PHE A 187 3.52 -5.54 14.19
C PHE A 187 4.79 -5.84 13.39
N TYR A 188 5.63 -6.69 13.95
CA TYR A 188 6.81 -7.20 13.26
C TYR A 188 6.42 -8.31 12.27
N GLY A 189 6.92 -8.23 11.04
CA GLY A 189 6.58 -9.15 9.95
C GLY A 189 5.13 -9.01 9.48
N TRP A 190 4.70 -9.92 8.62
CA TRP A 190 3.41 -9.86 7.94
C TRP A 190 2.20 -10.12 8.85
N GLY A 191 1.13 -9.38 8.60
CA GLY A 191 -0.25 -9.70 8.99
C GLY A 191 -0.79 -8.91 10.17
N MET A 192 -2.06 -8.56 10.05
CA MET A 192 -2.92 -7.84 11.01
C MET A 192 -2.66 -6.34 11.16
N GLU A 193 -1.53 -5.80 10.71
CA GLU A 193 -1.19 -4.37 10.81
C GLU A 193 -2.22 -3.48 10.12
N ASP A 194 -2.67 -3.86 8.91
CA ASP A 194 -3.66 -3.11 8.15
C ASP A 194 -5.01 -3.02 8.87
N GLY A 195 -5.42 -4.12 9.48
CA GLY A 195 -6.67 -4.19 10.25
C GLY A 195 -6.60 -3.38 11.53
N GLU A 196 -5.48 -3.44 12.24
CA GLU A 196 -5.25 -2.66 13.46
C GLU A 196 -5.26 -1.17 13.15
N ARG A 197 -4.51 -0.74 12.15
CA ARG A 197 -4.44 0.65 11.67
C ARG A 197 -5.84 1.18 11.33
N TYR A 198 -6.63 0.42 10.57
CA TYR A 198 -8.00 0.80 10.21
C TYR A 198 -8.87 1.00 11.46
N CYS A 199 -8.87 0.04 12.39
CA CYS A 199 -9.62 0.13 13.64
C CYS A 199 -9.18 1.32 14.50
N TRP A 200 -7.88 1.59 14.55
CA TRP A 200 -7.32 2.72 15.26
C TRP A 200 -7.83 4.04 14.70
N TRP A 201 -7.76 4.26 13.38
CA TRP A 201 -8.26 5.48 12.75
C TRP A 201 -9.76 5.68 12.97
N GLU A 202 -10.54 4.60 12.84
CA GLU A 202 -11.99 4.64 13.08
C GLU A 202 -12.29 5.07 14.51
N LYS A 203 -11.59 4.52 15.50
CA LYS A 203 -11.76 4.84 16.92
C LYS A 203 -11.25 6.25 17.29
N MET A 204 -10.24 6.74 16.59
CA MET A 204 -9.77 8.12 16.75
C MET A 204 -10.71 9.14 16.12
N GLY A 205 -11.70 8.70 15.34
CA GLY A 205 -12.69 9.57 14.70
C GLY A 205 -12.21 10.22 13.41
N TYR A 206 -11.21 9.63 12.75
CA TYR A 206 -10.79 10.09 11.43
C TYR A 206 -11.84 9.78 10.37
N ARG A 207 -11.92 10.65 9.35
CA ARG A 207 -12.82 10.49 8.22
C ARG A 207 -12.21 9.52 7.22
N ILE A 208 -12.66 8.27 7.24
CA ILE A 208 -12.21 7.22 6.33
C ILE A 208 -13.23 7.07 5.21
N LYS A 209 -12.79 7.17 3.96
CA LYS A 209 -13.62 6.97 2.77
C LYS A 209 -13.10 5.80 1.93
N ARG A 210 -13.97 5.28 1.08
CA ARG A 210 -13.64 4.23 0.11
C ARG A 210 -14.19 4.64 -1.25
N ILE A 211 -13.42 4.35 -2.29
CA ILE A 211 -13.83 4.56 -3.67
C ILE A 211 -14.42 3.26 -4.20
N ASP A 212 -15.57 3.33 -4.84
CA ASP A 212 -16.21 2.14 -5.43
C ASP A 212 -15.34 1.57 -6.56
N GLY A 213 -15.21 0.25 -6.57
CA GLY A 213 -14.44 -0.49 -7.56
C GLY A 213 -13.37 -1.42 -6.96
N PRO A 214 -12.67 -2.19 -7.81
CA PRO A 214 -11.69 -3.19 -7.39
C PRO A 214 -10.30 -2.62 -7.15
N LEU A 215 -9.53 -3.32 -6.29
CA LEU A 215 -8.08 -3.32 -6.28
C LEU A 215 -7.62 -4.69 -6.79
N PHE A 216 -6.66 -4.72 -7.71
CA PHE A 216 -6.08 -5.93 -8.26
C PHE A 216 -4.74 -6.22 -7.61
N HIS A 217 -4.54 -7.45 -7.15
CA HIS A 217 -3.26 -7.96 -6.69
C HIS A 217 -2.67 -8.84 -7.79
N LEU A 218 -1.49 -8.50 -8.24
CA LEU A 218 -0.73 -9.28 -9.22
C LEU A 218 -0.14 -10.49 -8.50
N SER A 219 -0.69 -11.66 -8.74
CA SER A 219 -0.37 -12.90 -8.04
C SER A 219 1.13 -13.21 -8.06
N HIS A 220 1.66 -13.66 -6.95
CA HIS A 220 3.04 -14.12 -6.80
C HIS A 220 3.13 -15.25 -5.76
N PRO A 221 4.19 -16.08 -5.78
CA PRO A 221 4.44 -17.05 -4.73
C PRO A 221 4.57 -16.38 -3.35
N ARG A 222 3.94 -16.97 -2.35
CA ARG A 222 4.09 -16.47 -0.98
C ARG A 222 5.36 -17.01 -0.36
N GLY A 223 6.28 -16.09 -0.06
CA GLY A 223 7.52 -16.37 0.65
C GLY A 223 7.41 -16.07 2.15
N ILE A 224 8.55 -16.12 2.81
CA ILE A 224 8.70 -15.86 4.25
C ILE A 224 8.09 -14.52 4.69
N ASN A 225 8.09 -13.51 3.82
CA ASN A 225 7.53 -12.18 4.09
C ASN A 225 6.02 -12.06 3.82
N SER A 226 5.34 -13.18 3.60
CA SER A 226 3.89 -13.22 3.33
C SER A 226 3.17 -14.21 4.25
N ASP A 227 3.79 -14.61 5.35
CA ASP A 227 3.23 -15.58 6.31
C ASP A 227 3.56 -15.20 7.76
N MET A 228 2.88 -15.83 8.69
CA MET A 228 3.03 -15.59 10.12
C MET A 228 3.95 -16.64 10.73
N HIS A 229 5.16 -16.26 11.16
CA HIS A 229 6.23 -17.20 11.47
C HIS A 229 6.42 -17.52 12.96
N HIS A 230 5.96 -16.64 13.86
CA HIS A 230 6.18 -16.84 15.29
C HIS A 230 4.88 -16.78 16.09
N PRO A 231 4.55 -17.87 16.88
CA PRO A 231 3.39 -17.88 17.76
C PRO A 231 3.35 -16.69 18.73
N ASP A 232 4.50 -16.29 19.28
CA ASP A 232 4.60 -15.14 20.20
C ASP A 232 4.23 -13.82 19.50
N GLN A 233 4.63 -13.65 18.24
CA GLN A 233 4.25 -12.48 17.45
C GLN A 233 2.74 -12.45 17.19
N HIS A 234 2.12 -13.62 16.97
CA HIS A 234 0.67 -13.70 16.86
C HIS A 234 -0.03 -13.20 18.13
N VAL A 235 0.45 -13.60 19.30
CA VAL A 235 -0.12 -13.16 20.59
C VAL A 235 0.01 -11.64 20.76
N ILE A 236 1.18 -11.07 20.43
CA ILE A 236 1.41 -9.62 20.47
C ILE A 236 0.45 -8.92 19.52
N LYS A 237 0.39 -9.32 18.25
CA LYS A 237 -0.48 -8.72 17.23
C LYS A 237 -1.95 -8.79 17.62
N MET A 238 -2.41 -9.93 18.13
CA MET A 238 -3.79 -10.09 18.61
C MET A 238 -4.10 -9.19 19.80
N ARG A 239 -3.14 -8.96 20.70
CA ARG A 239 -3.30 -8.04 21.83
C ARG A 239 -3.44 -6.60 21.34
N GLU A 240 -2.55 -6.15 20.45
CA GLU A 240 -2.57 -4.79 19.90
C GLU A 240 -3.86 -4.56 19.08
N PHE A 241 -4.24 -5.51 18.24
CA PHE A 241 -5.49 -5.44 17.49
C PHE A 241 -6.72 -5.33 18.40
N LYS A 242 -6.77 -6.12 19.48
CA LYS A 242 -7.84 -6.03 20.48
C LYS A 242 -7.82 -4.69 21.22
N ALA A 243 -6.63 -4.14 21.50
CA ALA A 243 -6.50 -2.83 22.13
C ALA A 243 -7.05 -1.72 21.23
N ALA A 244 -6.67 -1.69 19.94
CA ALA A 244 -7.21 -0.75 18.97
C ALA A 244 -8.74 -0.85 18.85
N ASN A 245 -9.29 -2.05 18.79
CA ASN A 245 -10.74 -2.27 18.74
C ASN A 245 -11.51 -1.81 20.00
N ARG A 246 -10.87 -1.86 21.18
CA ARG A 246 -11.49 -1.44 22.46
C ARG A 246 -11.28 0.02 22.78
N PHE A 247 -10.38 0.69 22.06
CA PHE A 247 -10.12 2.11 22.30
C PHE A 247 -11.40 2.91 22.01
N THR A 248 -11.77 3.74 22.98
CA THR A 248 -12.82 4.74 22.81
C THR A 248 -12.21 6.09 23.13
N LYS A 249 -12.14 6.98 22.16
CA LYS A 249 -11.75 8.38 22.43
C LYS A 249 -12.70 8.94 23.48
N LYS A 250 -12.20 9.31 24.65
CA LYS A 250 -13.01 10.06 25.62
C LYS A 250 -13.41 11.36 24.92
N VAL A 251 -14.68 11.53 24.65
CA VAL A 251 -15.23 12.84 24.24
C VAL A 251 -14.99 13.75 25.45
N GLY A 252 -14.04 14.69 25.31
CA GLY A 252 -13.81 15.69 26.31
C GLY A 252 -15.10 16.48 26.48
N THR A 253 -15.72 16.33 27.62
CA THR A 253 -16.71 17.30 28.12
C THR A 253 -15.91 18.52 28.56
N ASP A 254 -15.59 19.39 27.59
CA ASP A 254 -15.24 20.76 27.94
C ASP A 254 -16.55 21.46 28.27
N VAL A 255 -16.74 21.66 29.59
CA VAL A 255 -17.74 22.56 30.17
C VAL A 255 -17.12 23.95 30.26
#